data_169ef6b01c8fcb736ce440b861f78ec3
#
_entry.id   169ef6b01c8fcb736ce440b861f78ec3
#
_cell.length_a   1.000
_cell.length_b   1.000
_cell.length_c   1.000
_cell.angle_alpha   90.00
_cell.angle_beta   90.00
_cell.angle_gamma   90.00
#
_symmetry.space_group_name_H-M   'P 1'
#
loop_
_entity.id
_entity.type
_entity.pdbx_description
1 polymer ?
#
loop_
_entity_poly.entity_id
_entity_poly.type
_entity_poly.pdbx_seq_one_letter_code
_entity_poly.pdbx_strand_id
1 'polypeptide(L)'
;EVPIAVTAFTEAQIESAGIQRPGDFISLMPNVTMVDSANVGDTQVSIRGIVSTRDAESTFAYVVDGVLVTNPNGFNEELMDVSQIEVLKGPQGALYGRNAVAGAILVTTNRPDEEFEGKVRVGAGNNGSKNASMTLSGGLDNGMLGRVSVSHRETDGHYSNAYTGENSVDFLDDTTVRGRLIWDVNEDLSLDMRAGMSDVSGGAINFNAVFAIPMFAEGFGLGPTFFADVNEHDFIFSNNVPGENEQETTEFSLKADLDREGFDVSAIFSYSDLEEYLLSDGTSATFYGYEVTPACQSDRATLNNLPTAMGGAGRDDLFGGFFSPFGVFPGAGGADPDFTGIYGPYTPTACDGYQYQERNQSDTSLEVRLTSDEDAELSWIAGAYVA
;
A
#
# COMPACT_ATOMS: atom_id res chain seq x y z
N GLU A 1 15.92 24.11 21.65
CA GLU A 1 15.44 23.99 20.26
C GLU A 1 16.15 22.81 19.60
N VAL A 2 15.40 21.78 19.28
CA VAL A 2 15.93 20.72 18.39
C VAL A 2 15.73 21.24 16.95
N PRO A 3 16.76 21.33 16.12
CA PRO A 3 16.63 21.83 14.75
C PRO A 3 16.00 20.75 13.87
N ILE A 4 14.68 20.62 13.96
CA ILE A 4 13.87 19.71 13.12
C ILE A 4 13.35 20.53 11.93
N ALA A 5 13.62 20.05 10.72
CA ALA A 5 12.97 20.63 9.55
C ALA A 5 11.56 20.04 9.40
N VAL A 6 10.58 20.87 9.63
CA VAL A 6 9.16 20.52 9.49
C VAL A 6 8.62 21.14 8.22
N THR A 7 7.84 20.37 7.46
CA THR A 7 7.00 20.85 6.37
C THR A 7 5.56 20.51 6.76
N ALA A 8 4.67 21.49 6.71
CA ALA A 8 3.26 21.28 7.05
C ALA A 8 2.36 21.74 5.89
N PHE A 9 1.27 21.01 5.67
CA PHE A 9 0.20 21.35 4.74
C PHE A 9 -1.09 21.53 5.54
N THR A 10 -1.70 22.69 5.42
CA THR A 10 -3.03 22.98 6.01
C THR A 10 -4.12 22.43 5.10
N GLU A 11 -5.34 22.29 5.62
CA GLU A 11 -6.50 21.83 4.84
C GLU A 11 -6.67 22.65 3.54
N ALA A 12 -6.56 23.97 3.60
CA ALA A 12 -6.66 24.82 2.42
C ALA A 12 -5.57 24.55 1.37
N GLN A 13 -4.35 24.18 1.80
CA GLN A 13 -3.28 23.81 0.91
C GLN A 13 -3.50 22.40 0.34
N ILE A 14 -3.97 21.46 1.14
CA ILE A 14 -4.34 20.12 0.71
C ILE A 14 -5.39 20.18 -0.39
N GLU A 15 -6.45 20.95 -0.17
CA GLU A 15 -7.53 21.13 -1.15
C GLU A 15 -7.07 21.86 -2.42
N SER A 16 -6.34 22.97 -2.28
CA SER A 16 -5.90 23.75 -3.43
C SER A 16 -4.86 23.04 -4.30
N ALA A 17 -4.03 22.20 -3.70
CA ALA A 17 -3.04 21.40 -4.41
C ALA A 17 -3.62 20.07 -4.94
N GLY A 18 -4.87 19.71 -4.58
CA GLY A 18 -5.49 18.46 -4.99
C GLY A 18 -4.85 17.23 -4.40
N ILE A 19 -4.33 17.33 -3.17
CA ILE A 19 -3.69 16.21 -2.47
C ILE A 19 -4.76 15.20 -2.08
N GLN A 20 -4.64 13.99 -2.62
CA GLN A 20 -5.53 12.86 -2.36
C GLN A 20 -4.78 11.65 -1.82
N ARG A 21 -3.52 11.47 -2.18
CA ARG A 21 -2.66 10.37 -1.75
C ARG A 21 -1.29 10.88 -1.29
N PRO A 22 -0.53 10.07 -0.55
CA PRO A 22 0.80 10.46 -0.08
C PRO A 22 1.75 10.93 -1.17
N GLY A 23 1.75 10.31 -2.34
CA GLY A 23 2.56 10.75 -3.48
C GLY A 23 2.35 12.19 -3.89
N ASP A 24 1.13 12.72 -3.74
CA ASP A 24 0.79 14.08 -4.11
C ASP A 24 1.53 15.11 -3.25
N PHE A 25 1.47 14.99 -1.91
CA PHE A 25 2.17 15.94 -1.04
C PHE A 25 3.69 15.69 -1.02
N ILE A 26 4.14 14.45 -1.16
CA ILE A 26 5.56 14.12 -1.25
C ILE A 26 6.20 14.80 -2.46
N SER A 27 5.52 14.82 -3.60
CA SER A 27 6.02 15.48 -4.81
C SER A 27 6.23 17.00 -4.66
N LEU A 28 5.57 17.61 -3.70
CA LEU A 28 5.67 19.04 -3.39
C LEU A 28 6.80 19.38 -2.40
N MET A 29 7.52 18.38 -1.89
CA MET A 29 8.52 18.58 -0.84
C MET A 29 9.95 18.31 -1.31
N PRO A 30 10.93 19.11 -0.93
CA PRO A 30 12.33 18.82 -1.18
C PRO A 30 12.84 17.71 -0.23
N ASN A 31 13.75 16.87 -0.73
CA ASN A 31 14.43 15.81 0.00
C ASN A 31 13.51 14.70 0.57
N VAL A 32 12.33 14.55 0.00
CA VAL A 32 11.46 13.40 0.18
C VAL A 32 11.06 12.90 -1.20
N THR A 33 11.16 11.62 -1.43
CA THR A 33 10.75 10.99 -2.69
C THR A 33 9.97 9.73 -2.38
N MET A 34 9.04 9.39 -3.25
CA MET A 34 8.27 8.16 -3.21
C MET A 34 8.33 7.49 -4.57
N VAL A 35 8.45 6.19 -4.55
CA VAL A 35 8.37 5.36 -5.74
C VAL A 35 7.31 4.29 -5.46
N ASP A 36 6.31 4.24 -6.31
CA ASP A 36 5.34 3.15 -6.31
C ASP A 36 6.05 1.88 -6.79
N SER A 37 5.79 0.79 -6.12
CA SER A 37 6.46 -0.47 -6.37
C SER A 37 5.52 -1.49 -7.02
N ALA A 38 5.45 -2.69 -6.46
CA ALA A 38 4.83 -3.84 -7.13
C ALA A 38 3.30 -3.89 -7.06
N ASN A 39 2.72 -3.21 -6.10
CA ASN A 39 1.29 -3.20 -5.82
C ASN A 39 0.85 -1.83 -5.31
N VAL A 40 -0.45 -1.65 -5.13
CA VAL A 40 -1.04 -0.36 -4.73
C VAL A 40 -0.51 0.14 -3.39
N GLY A 41 -0.30 -0.76 -2.42
CA GLY A 41 0.18 -0.41 -1.08
C GLY A 41 1.71 -0.31 -0.97
N ASP A 42 2.46 -1.03 -1.81
CA ASP A 42 3.92 -1.11 -1.69
C ASP A 42 4.60 0.13 -2.25
N THR A 43 5.00 1.00 -1.37
CA THR A 43 5.68 2.25 -1.70
C THR A 43 7.05 2.34 -1.04
N GLN A 44 8.02 2.85 -1.78
CA GLN A 44 9.36 3.11 -1.27
C GLN A 44 9.53 4.60 -1.02
N VAL A 45 9.48 5.00 0.23
CA VAL A 45 9.68 6.41 0.63
C VAL A 45 11.11 6.63 1.06
N SER A 46 11.73 7.70 0.54
CA SER A 46 13.04 8.14 0.97
C SER A 46 12.95 9.53 1.61
N ILE A 47 13.45 9.67 2.83
CA ILE A 47 13.57 10.96 3.52
C ILE A 47 15.06 11.24 3.73
N ARG A 48 15.58 12.33 3.13
CA ARG A 48 17.00 12.72 3.19
C ARG A 48 17.97 11.58 2.81
N GLY A 49 17.57 10.72 1.86
CA GLY A 49 18.38 9.61 1.38
C GLY A 49 18.31 8.33 2.22
N ILE A 50 17.54 8.33 3.32
CA ILE A 50 17.22 7.10 4.05
C ILE A 50 15.97 6.50 3.42
N VAL A 51 16.13 5.36 2.76
CA VAL A 51 15.09 4.70 1.94
C VAL A 51 14.39 3.62 2.74
N SER A 52 13.06 3.57 2.67
CA SER A 52 12.30 2.37 3.03
C SER A 52 12.46 1.33 1.93
N THR A 53 12.69 0.09 2.32
CA THR A 53 12.82 -1.01 1.34
C THR A 53 11.49 -1.73 1.17
N ARG A 54 11.29 -2.28 -0.01
CA ARG A 54 10.16 -3.15 -0.30
C ARG A 54 10.10 -4.32 0.68
N ASP A 55 8.92 -4.75 1.03
CA ASP A 55 8.66 -5.91 1.92
C ASP A 55 9.35 -5.82 3.29
N ALA A 56 9.61 -4.60 3.78
CA ALA A 56 10.22 -4.35 5.08
C ALA A 56 9.51 -3.21 5.81
N GLU A 57 9.76 -3.10 7.10
CA GLU A 57 9.23 -1.99 7.89
C GLU A 57 9.69 -0.63 7.35
N SER A 58 8.81 0.37 7.42
CA SER A 58 9.12 1.73 7.03
C SER A 58 10.24 2.33 7.87
N THR A 59 11.07 3.16 7.26
CA THR A 59 12.12 3.90 7.98
C THR A 59 11.62 5.19 8.62
N PHE A 60 10.36 5.55 8.39
CA PHE A 60 9.67 6.70 8.97
C PHE A 60 8.43 6.26 9.74
N ALA A 61 8.10 6.95 10.81
CA ALA A 61 6.83 6.74 11.50
C ALA A 61 5.70 7.38 10.70
N TYR A 62 4.65 6.62 10.42
CA TYR A 62 3.40 7.14 9.87
C TYR A 62 2.35 7.13 10.98
N VAL A 63 1.83 8.29 11.32
CA VAL A 63 0.94 8.48 12.46
C VAL A 63 -0.32 9.18 12.00
N VAL A 64 -1.46 8.56 12.20
CA VAL A 64 -2.78 9.14 11.88
C VAL A 64 -3.52 9.40 13.19
N ASP A 65 -3.77 10.66 13.48
CA ASP A 65 -4.47 11.11 14.70
C ASP A 65 -3.88 10.55 16.00
N GLY A 66 -2.57 10.38 16.06
CA GLY A 66 -1.87 9.86 17.22
C GLY A 66 -1.68 8.34 17.24
N VAL A 67 -2.27 7.61 16.31
CA VAL A 67 -2.09 6.16 16.14
C VAL A 67 -0.97 5.88 15.16
N LEU A 68 0.03 5.10 15.56
CA LEU A 68 1.11 4.65 14.68
C LEU A 68 0.58 3.55 13.75
N VAL A 69 0.61 3.78 12.46
CA VAL A 69 0.33 2.78 11.44
C VAL A 69 1.57 1.92 11.25
N THR A 70 1.46 0.66 11.57
CA THR A 70 2.60 -0.27 11.63
C THR A 70 2.82 -1.02 10.33
N ASN A 71 1.75 -1.26 9.57
CA ASN A 71 1.85 -1.91 8.27
C ASN A 71 2.32 -0.89 7.22
N PRO A 72 3.45 -1.13 6.53
CA PRO A 72 3.94 -0.22 5.49
C PRO A 72 2.98 -0.03 4.32
N ASN A 73 2.13 -1.03 4.01
CA ASN A 73 1.16 -0.95 2.93
C ASN A 73 -0.03 -0.04 3.25
N GLY A 74 -0.31 0.23 4.53
CA GLY A 74 -1.31 1.22 4.97
C GLY A 74 -0.89 2.67 4.74
N PHE A 75 0.33 2.94 4.25
CA PHE A 75 0.76 4.31 3.98
C PHE A 75 0.10 4.90 2.72
N ASN A 76 -0.08 4.12 1.66
CA ASN A 76 -0.58 4.63 0.37
C ASN A 76 -2.11 4.64 0.26
N GLU A 77 -2.80 4.81 1.35
CA GLU A 77 -4.25 4.96 1.38
C GLU A 77 -4.72 6.37 0.98
N GLU A 78 -6.00 6.51 0.65
CA GLU A 78 -6.58 7.81 0.36
C GLU A 78 -6.60 8.72 1.59
N LEU A 79 -6.07 9.94 1.42
CA LEU A 79 -6.04 11.00 2.43
C LEU A 79 -7.38 11.73 2.47
N MET A 80 -8.40 11.02 2.93
CA MET A 80 -9.76 11.55 3.02
C MET A 80 -9.93 12.39 4.29
N ASP A 81 -10.56 13.56 4.14
CA ASP A 81 -11.00 14.41 5.26
C ASP A 81 -9.87 14.85 6.22
N VAL A 82 -8.73 15.20 5.64
CA VAL A 82 -7.52 15.59 6.36
C VAL A 82 -7.49 17.09 6.61
N SER A 83 -7.25 17.49 7.86
CA SER A 83 -7.07 18.90 8.28
C SER A 83 -5.63 19.36 8.18
N GLN A 84 -4.67 18.45 8.39
CA GLN A 84 -3.25 18.79 8.41
C GLN A 84 -2.38 17.58 8.09
N ILE A 85 -1.29 17.82 7.36
CA ILE A 85 -0.20 16.86 7.17
C ILE A 85 1.10 17.53 7.60
N GLU A 86 1.85 16.88 8.47
CA GLU A 86 3.15 17.34 8.93
C GLU A 86 4.23 16.31 8.61
N VAL A 87 5.35 16.76 8.06
CA VAL A 87 6.50 15.91 7.74
C VAL A 87 7.72 16.41 8.50
N LEU A 88 8.16 15.61 9.44
CA LEU A 88 9.34 15.85 10.26
C LEU A 88 10.52 15.08 9.66
N LYS A 89 11.54 15.80 9.21
CA LYS A 89 12.70 15.23 8.52
C LYS A 89 13.88 15.07 9.45
N GLY A 90 14.30 13.85 9.70
CA GLY A 90 15.38 13.45 10.60
C GLY A 90 14.86 12.57 11.73
N PRO A 91 15.75 11.94 12.52
CA PRO A 91 15.39 10.95 13.53
C PRO A 91 14.37 11.46 14.56
N GLN A 92 13.29 10.73 14.75
CA GLN A 92 12.19 11.05 15.65
C GLN A 92 11.89 9.92 16.66
N GLY A 93 12.81 8.96 16.81
CA GLY A 93 12.59 7.77 17.62
C GLY A 93 12.30 8.03 19.11
N ALA A 94 12.71 9.19 19.64
CA ALA A 94 12.42 9.56 21.03
C ALA A 94 10.94 9.90 21.30
N LEU A 95 10.20 10.36 20.24
CA LEU A 95 8.81 10.76 20.35
C LEU A 95 7.85 9.72 19.79
N TYR A 96 8.23 9.09 18.65
CA TYR A 96 7.34 8.19 17.91
C TYR A 96 7.78 6.72 17.98
N GLY A 97 8.87 6.42 18.67
CA GLY A 97 9.33 5.05 18.90
C GLY A 97 9.91 4.39 17.65
N ARG A 98 9.39 3.22 17.30
CA ARG A 98 9.86 2.43 16.16
C ARG A 98 9.60 3.14 14.81
N ASN A 99 10.32 2.74 13.79
CA ASN A 99 10.18 3.24 12.41
C ASN A 99 10.52 4.73 12.20
N ALA A 100 10.97 5.46 13.20
CA ALA A 100 11.20 6.91 13.13
C ALA A 100 12.67 7.28 12.92
N VAL A 101 13.42 6.51 12.12
CA VAL A 101 14.84 6.72 11.85
C VAL A 101 15.07 7.84 10.84
N ALA A 102 14.29 7.86 9.77
CA ALA A 102 14.38 8.88 8.72
C ALA A 102 13.55 10.13 9.03
N GLY A 103 12.45 9.94 9.77
CA GLY A 103 11.51 11.01 10.10
C GLY A 103 10.18 10.51 10.60
N ALA A 104 9.18 11.40 10.58
CA ALA A 104 7.80 11.07 10.84
C ALA A 104 6.87 11.84 9.89
N ILE A 105 5.77 11.21 9.49
CA ILE A 105 4.68 11.80 8.75
C ILE A 105 3.45 11.71 9.62
N LEU A 106 2.88 12.87 9.97
CA LEU A 106 1.73 12.99 10.86
C LEU A 106 0.55 13.48 10.05
N VAL A 107 -0.53 12.74 10.10
CA VAL A 107 -1.81 13.12 9.47
C VAL A 107 -2.83 13.36 10.57
N THR A 108 -3.48 14.52 10.51
CA THR A 108 -4.58 14.86 11.39
C THR A 108 -5.85 14.97 10.56
N THR A 109 -6.88 14.21 10.93
CA THR A 109 -8.20 14.28 10.28
C THR A 109 -9.06 15.39 10.91
N ASN A 110 -10.08 15.82 10.17
CA ASN A 110 -11.01 16.80 10.68
C ASN A 110 -11.81 16.26 11.88
N ARG A 111 -11.98 17.11 12.88
CA ARG A 111 -12.85 16.83 14.02
C ARG A 111 -14.29 17.21 13.68
N PRO A 112 -15.30 16.48 14.17
CA PRO A 112 -16.69 16.95 14.12
C PRO A 112 -16.88 18.21 14.97
N ASP A 113 -17.83 19.05 14.55
CA ASP A 113 -18.25 20.24 15.26
C ASP A 113 -19.76 20.12 15.57
N GLU A 114 -20.29 21.03 16.44
CA GLU A 114 -21.71 21.10 16.77
C GLU A 114 -22.59 21.52 15.56
N GLU A 115 -22.04 22.38 14.70
CA GLU A 115 -22.71 22.82 13.49
C GLU A 115 -22.78 21.72 12.45
N PHE A 116 -23.95 21.51 11.85
CA PHE A 116 -24.10 20.56 10.77
C PHE A 116 -23.33 21.02 9.52
N GLU A 117 -22.43 20.20 9.05
CA GLU A 117 -21.67 20.38 7.81
C GLU A 117 -21.92 19.22 6.87
N GLY A 118 -22.11 19.52 5.58
CA GLY A 118 -22.18 18.55 4.52
C GLY A 118 -21.29 18.97 3.36
N LYS A 119 -20.37 18.10 2.93
CA LYS A 119 -19.45 18.34 1.82
C LYS A 119 -19.54 17.21 0.82
N VAL A 120 -19.74 17.55 -0.45
CA VAL A 120 -19.75 16.58 -1.55
C VAL A 120 -18.76 17.06 -2.61
N ARG A 121 -17.93 16.15 -3.06
CA ARG A 121 -17.02 16.35 -4.19
C ARG A 121 -17.27 15.29 -5.25
N VAL A 122 -17.24 15.71 -6.51
CA VAL A 122 -17.28 14.80 -7.66
C VAL A 122 -16.26 15.28 -8.69
N GLY A 123 -15.57 14.36 -9.31
CA GLY A 123 -14.59 14.66 -10.33
C GLY A 123 -14.60 13.63 -11.43
N ALA A 124 -14.15 14.04 -12.61
CA ALA A 124 -13.92 13.15 -13.74
C ALA A 124 -12.68 13.63 -14.49
N GLY A 125 -11.91 12.70 -15.03
CA GLY A 125 -10.67 12.96 -15.74
C GLY A 125 -10.47 12.08 -16.95
N ASN A 126 -9.26 12.08 -17.45
CA ASN A 126 -8.85 11.19 -18.54
C ASN A 126 -8.78 9.73 -18.05
N ASN A 127 -8.69 8.79 -18.99
CA ASN A 127 -8.51 7.36 -18.72
C ASN A 127 -9.59 6.80 -17.77
N GLY A 128 -10.84 7.13 -18.02
CA GLY A 128 -11.94 6.66 -17.21
C GLY A 128 -11.96 7.18 -15.76
N SER A 129 -11.02 8.07 -15.38
CA SER A 129 -10.90 8.54 -14.00
C SER A 129 -12.18 9.21 -13.51
N LYS A 130 -12.68 8.73 -12.38
CA LYS A 130 -13.82 9.31 -11.65
C LYS A 130 -13.51 9.28 -10.16
N ASN A 131 -13.99 10.27 -9.45
CA ASN A 131 -13.97 10.30 -8.00
C ASN A 131 -15.25 10.93 -7.46
N ALA A 132 -15.71 10.40 -6.35
CA ALA A 132 -16.84 10.96 -5.59
C ALA A 132 -16.55 10.83 -4.10
N SER A 133 -16.75 11.89 -3.34
CA SER A 133 -16.68 11.82 -1.89
C SER A 133 -17.79 12.61 -1.24
N MET A 134 -18.22 12.16 -0.05
CA MET A 134 -19.21 12.82 0.77
C MET A 134 -18.74 12.78 2.22
N THR A 135 -18.83 13.91 2.89
CA THR A 135 -18.61 14.04 4.33
C THR A 135 -19.83 14.68 4.96
N LEU A 136 -20.30 14.12 6.06
CA LEU A 136 -21.33 14.67 6.92
C LEU A 136 -20.78 14.78 8.34
N SER A 137 -21.00 15.91 8.98
CA SER A 137 -20.54 16.19 10.33
C SER A 137 -21.59 16.99 11.10
N GLY A 138 -21.65 16.83 12.41
CA GLY A 138 -22.55 17.64 13.23
C GLY A 138 -22.71 17.14 14.66
N GLY A 139 -23.35 17.95 15.47
CA GLY A 139 -23.75 17.57 16.82
C GLY A 139 -24.85 16.51 16.78
N LEU A 140 -24.70 15.54 17.67
CA LEU A 140 -25.70 14.50 17.97
C LEU A 140 -26.33 14.78 19.33
N ASP A 141 -27.32 13.98 19.72
CA ASP A 141 -27.91 14.09 21.05
C ASP A 141 -26.89 13.76 22.17
N ASN A 142 -27.12 14.32 23.34
CA ASN A 142 -26.30 14.07 24.55
C ASN A 142 -24.83 14.52 24.50
N GLY A 143 -24.53 15.60 23.80
CA GLY A 143 -23.18 16.16 23.75
C GLY A 143 -22.19 15.33 22.91
N MET A 144 -22.69 14.45 22.08
CA MET A 144 -21.87 13.71 21.12
C MET A 144 -21.73 14.49 19.82
N LEU A 145 -20.55 14.41 19.21
CA LEU A 145 -20.26 14.97 17.90
C LEU A 145 -19.89 13.82 16.94
N GLY A 146 -20.52 13.81 15.78
CA GLY A 146 -20.34 12.75 14.81
C GLY A 146 -19.86 13.26 13.47
N ARG A 147 -18.98 12.48 12.81
CA ARG A 147 -18.51 12.73 11.45
C ARG A 147 -18.41 11.41 10.70
N VAL A 148 -18.90 11.38 9.47
CA VAL A 148 -18.77 10.23 8.56
C VAL A 148 -18.34 10.72 7.20
N SER A 149 -17.37 10.04 6.62
CA SER A 149 -16.84 10.35 5.29
C SER A 149 -16.79 9.08 4.47
N VAL A 150 -17.16 9.19 3.20
CA VAL A 150 -17.13 8.12 2.20
C VAL A 150 -16.45 8.65 0.96
N SER A 151 -15.54 7.91 0.38
CA SER A 151 -14.96 8.20 -0.93
C SER A 151 -14.96 6.96 -1.82
N HIS A 152 -15.07 7.21 -3.10
CA HIS A 152 -14.86 6.22 -4.14
C HIS A 152 -14.09 6.85 -5.29
N ARG A 153 -13.07 6.16 -5.78
CA ARG A 153 -12.21 6.59 -6.87
C ARG A 153 -11.93 5.43 -7.80
N GLU A 154 -12.08 5.66 -9.09
CA GLU A 154 -11.73 4.68 -10.11
C GLU A 154 -10.89 5.30 -11.24
N THR A 155 -10.06 4.51 -11.90
CA THR A 155 -9.36 4.87 -13.14
C THR A 155 -9.00 3.61 -13.91
N ASP A 156 -9.10 3.67 -15.23
CA ASP A 156 -8.64 2.61 -16.14
C ASP A 156 -7.09 2.60 -16.26
N GLY A 157 -6.40 3.60 -15.70
CA GLY A 157 -4.96 3.75 -15.82
C GLY A 157 -4.51 4.38 -17.14
N HIS A 158 -3.20 4.46 -17.32
CA HIS A 158 -2.57 5.10 -18.47
C HIS A 158 -2.00 4.09 -19.47
N TYR A 159 -1.79 2.87 -19.03
CA TYR A 159 -1.09 1.84 -19.77
C TYR A 159 -2.00 0.67 -20.09
N SER A 160 -1.84 0.11 -21.27
CA SER A 160 -2.48 -1.12 -21.67
C SER A 160 -1.46 -2.24 -21.80
N ASN A 161 -1.91 -3.45 -21.51
CA ASN A 161 -1.12 -4.63 -21.75
C ASN A 161 -1.19 -5.02 -23.23
N ALA A 162 -0.07 -4.96 -23.93
CA ALA A 162 -0.01 -5.25 -25.37
C ALA A 162 -0.29 -6.74 -25.70
N TYR A 163 -0.13 -7.64 -24.73
CA TYR A 163 -0.38 -9.07 -24.89
C TYR A 163 -1.89 -9.38 -24.83
N THR A 164 -2.59 -8.86 -23.82
CA THR A 164 -4.04 -9.08 -23.64
C THR A 164 -4.90 -8.06 -24.38
N GLY A 165 -4.37 -6.87 -24.63
CA GLY A 165 -5.11 -5.73 -25.18
C GLY A 165 -6.00 -5.02 -24.17
N GLU A 166 -5.86 -5.32 -22.88
CA GLU A 166 -6.65 -4.77 -21.78
C GLU A 166 -5.90 -3.67 -21.03
N ASN A 167 -6.65 -2.77 -20.39
CA ASN A 167 -6.14 -1.75 -19.49
C ASN A 167 -6.00 -2.35 -18.07
N SER A 168 -5.11 -3.29 -17.91
CA SER A 168 -4.92 -4.04 -16.66
C SER A 168 -3.56 -3.78 -16.00
N VAL A 169 -2.90 -2.67 -16.35
CA VAL A 169 -1.55 -2.38 -15.88
C VAL A 169 -1.55 -1.52 -14.62
N ASP A 170 -2.22 -0.36 -14.68
CA ASP A 170 -2.22 0.66 -13.64
C ASP A 170 -3.64 1.17 -13.34
N PHE A 171 -4.63 0.30 -13.50
CA PHE A 171 -5.99 0.61 -13.07
C PHE A 171 -6.07 0.68 -11.54
N LEU A 172 -7.06 1.41 -11.05
CA LEU A 172 -7.34 1.54 -9.62
C LEU A 172 -8.84 1.66 -9.39
N ASP A 173 -9.35 0.93 -8.42
CA ASP A 173 -10.65 1.11 -7.79
C ASP A 173 -10.42 1.17 -6.27
N ASP A 174 -10.85 2.24 -5.61
CA ASP A 174 -10.58 2.50 -4.21
C ASP A 174 -11.86 3.04 -3.56
N THR A 175 -12.37 2.33 -2.58
CA THR A 175 -13.51 2.73 -1.77
C THR A 175 -13.13 2.79 -0.31
N THR A 176 -13.25 3.95 0.29
CA THR A 176 -12.92 4.18 1.71
C THR A 176 -14.10 4.77 2.46
N VAL A 177 -14.35 4.26 3.66
CA VAL A 177 -15.37 4.76 4.61
C VAL A 177 -14.70 5.02 5.95
N ARG A 178 -14.90 6.20 6.52
CA ARG A 178 -14.40 6.55 7.86
C ARG A 178 -15.48 7.20 8.69
N GLY A 179 -15.52 6.83 9.97
CA GLY A 179 -16.40 7.42 10.99
C GLY A 179 -15.60 7.89 12.19
N ARG A 180 -16.00 9.02 12.76
CA ARG A 180 -15.46 9.57 14.01
C ARG A 180 -16.57 9.99 14.92
N LEU A 181 -16.52 9.63 16.19
CA LEU A 181 -17.44 10.01 17.22
C LEU A 181 -16.68 10.56 18.42
N ILE A 182 -16.98 11.79 18.80
CA ILE A 182 -16.44 12.43 19.99
C ILE A 182 -17.56 12.52 21.00
N TRP A 183 -17.28 12.14 22.24
CA TRP A 183 -18.21 12.19 23.34
C TRP A 183 -17.56 12.75 24.58
N ASP A 184 -17.96 13.96 24.96
CA ASP A 184 -17.63 14.54 26.23
C ASP A 184 -18.57 13.98 27.30
N VAL A 185 -18.12 12.89 27.96
CA VAL A 185 -18.90 12.13 28.94
C VAL A 185 -19.25 12.99 30.15
N ASN A 186 -18.30 13.84 30.56
CA ASN A 186 -18.42 14.86 31.61
C ASN A 186 -17.30 15.89 31.44
N GLU A 187 -17.17 16.84 32.39
CA GLU A 187 -16.19 17.92 32.35
C GLU A 187 -14.71 17.39 32.34
N ASP A 188 -14.50 16.21 32.89
CA ASP A 188 -13.14 15.64 33.05
C ASP A 188 -12.80 14.56 31.99
N LEU A 189 -13.77 13.94 31.33
CA LEU A 189 -13.56 12.79 30.46
C LEU A 189 -14.13 13.00 29.05
N SER A 190 -13.26 12.98 28.07
CA SER A 190 -13.57 12.97 26.64
C SER A 190 -13.15 11.66 25.98
N LEU A 191 -13.99 11.10 25.13
CA LEU A 191 -13.74 9.93 24.31
C LEU A 191 -13.76 10.32 22.84
N ASP A 192 -12.75 9.87 22.08
CA ASP A 192 -12.65 10.03 20.62
C ASP A 192 -12.53 8.65 19.99
N MET A 193 -13.59 8.21 19.35
CA MET A 193 -13.71 6.90 18.71
C MET A 193 -13.63 7.04 17.19
N ARG A 194 -12.87 6.18 16.54
CA ARG A 194 -12.71 6.15 15.08
C ARG A 194 -12.84 4.75 14.57
N ALA A 195 -13.45 4.62 13.41
CA ALA A 195 -13.49 3.38 12.66
C ALA A 195 -13.33 3.67 11.17
N GLY A 196 -12.64 2.83 10.46
CA GLY A 196 -12.40 2.96 9.03
C GLY A 196 -12.39 1.59 8.35
N MET A 197 -12.79 1.60 7.09
CA MET A 197 -12.66 0.47 6.17
C MET A 197 -12.24 1.01 4.81
N SER A 198 -11.30 0.33 4.18
CA SER A 198 -10.82 0.62 2.82
C SER A 198 -10.77 -0.66 2.03
N ASP A 199 -11.25 -0.62 0.80
CA ASP A 199 -11.21 -1.69 -0.18
C ASP A 199 -10.60 -1.12 -1.45
N VAL A 200 -9.44 -1.66 -1.82
CA VAL A 200 -8.64 -1.18 -2.95
C VAL A 200 -8.32 -2.34 -3.87
N SER A 201 -8.65 -2.20 -5.14
CA SER A 201 -8.17 -3.09 -6.19
C SER A 201 -7.38 -2.31 -7.24
N GLY A 202 -6.36 -2.93 -7.81
CA GLY A 202 -5.50 -2.26 -8.78
C GLY A 202 -4.61 -3.20 -9.56
N GLY A 203 -3.87 -2.64 -10.50
CA GLY A 203 -2.86 -3.36 -11.25
C GLY A 203 -1.69 -3.77 -10.36
N ALA A 204 -1.12 -4.93 -10.62
CA ALA A 204 0.00 -5.48 -9.89
C ALA A 204 1.26 -5.51 -10.76
N ILE A 205 2.39 -5.29 -10.14
CA ILE A 205 3.75 -5.30 -10.71
C ILE A 205 3.84 -4.72 -12.13
N ASN A 206 3.94 -3.41 -12.19
CA ASN A 206 4.01 -2.65 -13.45
C ASN A 206 5.46 -2.53 -13.95
N PHE A 207 6.08 -3.67 -14.29
CA PHE A 207 7.40 -3.64 -14.90
C PHE A 207 7.29 -3.52 -16.42
N ASN A 208 7.89 -2.47 -16.94
CA ASN A 208 8.21 -2.38 -18.35
C ASN A 208 9.58 -3.02 -18.58
N ALA A 209 9.58 -4.24 -19.11
CA ALA A 209 10.80 -4.98 -19.34
C ALA A 209 11.38 -4.67 -20.72
N VAL A 210 12.48 -3.93 -20.73
CA VAL A 210 13.29 -3.71 -21.92
C VAL A 210 14.57 -4.54 -21.82
N PHE A 211 14.72 -5.51 -22.71
CA PHE A 211 15.88 -6.42 -22.69
C PHE A 211 17.00 -5.90 -23.57
N ALA A 212 18.03 -5.34 -22.95
CA ALA A 212 19.30 -4.95 -23.55
C ALA A 212 20.42 -5.88 -23.04
N ILE A 213 20.44 -7.13 -23.50
CA ILE A 213 21.43 -8.15 -23.12
C ILE A 213 22.09 -8.76 -24.38
N PRO A 214 22.72 -7.93 -25.23
CA PRO A 214 23.19 -8.36 -26.54
C PRO A 214 24.17 -9.53 -26.48
N MET A 215 25.10 -9.52 -25.55
CA MET A 215 26.08 -10.60 -25.40
C MET A 215 25.43 -11.97 -25.12
N PHE A 216 24.37 -11.97 -24.31
CA PHE A 216 23.61 -13.16 -23.99
C PHE A 216 22.75 -13.60 -25.19
N ALA A 217 22.10 -12.64 -25.83
CA ALA A 217 21.28 -12.88 -27.00
C ALA A 217 22.10 -13.45 -28.18
N GLU A 218 23.29 -12.94 -28.44
CA GLU A 218 24.22 -13.46 -29.45
C GLU A 218 24.65 -14.88 -29.11
N GLY A 219 25.00 -15.15 -27.85
CA GLY A 219 25.45 -16.47 -27.41
C GLY A 219 24.40 -17.58 -27.54
N PHE A 220 23.13 -17.23 -27.43
CA PHE A 220 21.99 -18.17 -27.49
C PHE A 220 21.19 -18.06 -28.80
N GLY A 221 21.56 -17.18 -29.71
CA GLY A 221 20.84 -16.98 -30.97
C GLY A 221 19.42 -16.43 -30.79
N LEU A 222 19.20 -15.58 -29.77
CA LEU A 222 17.92 -15.02 -29.46
C LEU A 222 17.54 -13.90 -30.45
N GLY A 223 16.24 -13.64 -30.57
CA GLY A 223 15.70 -12.68 -31.51
C GLY A 223 15.97 -11.21 -31.15
N PRO A 224 15.53 -10.28 -32.01
CA PRO A 224 15.82 -8.85 -31.89
C PRO A 224 15.27 -8.20 -30.62
N THR A 225 14.27 -8.79 -29.96
CA THR A 225 13.69 -8.31 -28.71
C THR A 225 14.72 -8.14 -27.59
N PHE A 226 15.82 -8.91 -27.64
CA PHE A 226 16.88 -8.86 -26.62
C PHE A 226 17.97 -7.82 -26.90
N PHE A 227 17.83 -7.06 -28.00
CA PHE A 227 18.74 -5.99 -28.41
C PHE A 227 18.09 -4.59 -28.28
N ALA A 228 17.06 -4.47 -27.47
CA ALA A 228 16.32 -3.22 -27.32
C ALA A 228 17.22 -2.10 -26.75
N ASP A 229 17.06 -0.89 -27.23
CA ASP A 229 17.69 0.28 -26.62
C ASP A 229 16.82 0.74 -25.42
N VAL A 230 17.42 0.67 -24.23
CA VAL A 230 16.73 1.07 -22.99
C VAL A 230 16.44 2.58 -22.92
N ASN A 231 17.02 3.38 -23.82
CA ASN A 231 16.77 4.81 -23.88
C ASN A 231 15.70 5.20 -24.93
N GLU A 232 15.29 4.25 -25.77
CA GLU A 232 14.33 4.47 -26.86
C GLU A 232 13.17 3.46 -26.77
N HIS A 233 12.57 3.30 -25.60
CA HIS A 233 11.44 2.40 -25.45
C HIS A 233 10.12 3.16 -25.23
N ASP A 234 9.04 2.57 -25.74
CA ASP A 234 7.67 3.07 -25.56
C ASP A 234 7.02 2.31 -24.40
N PHE A 235 7.10 2.66 -23.21
CA PHE A 235 6.41 2.05 -22.04
C PHE A 235 5.37 0.96 -22.39
N ILE A 236 5.84 -0.12 -23.01
CA ILE A 236 4.99 -1.24 -23.45
C ILE A 236 4.99 -2.30 -22.39
N PHE A 237 3.83 -2.63 -21.87
CA PHE A 237 3.61 -3.74 -20.95
C PHE A 237 3.10 -4.95 -21.71
N SER A 238 3.64 -6.13 -21.46
CA SER A 238 3.35 -7.35 -22.22
C SER A 238 3.30 -8.56 -21.29
N ASN A 239 2.53 -8.44 -20.22
CA ASN A 239 2.36 -9.49 -19.24
C ASN A 239 1.36 -10.52 -19.75
N ASN A 240 1.73 -11.81 -19.72
CA ASN A 240 0.83 -12.91 -20.12
C ASN A 240 -0.07 -13.38 -18.96
N VAL A 241 0.23 -12.95 -17.74
CA VAL A 241 -0.63 -13.10 -16.57
C VAL A 241 -1.21 -11.74 -16.22
N PRO A 242 -2.53 -11.58 -16.12
CA PRO A 242 -3.12 -10.33 -15.63
C PRO A 242 -2.60 -9.97 -14.25
N GLY A 243 -2.26 -8.69 -14.04
CA GLY A 243 -1.89 -8.21 -12.74
C GLY A 243 -3.16 -7.89 -11.93
N GLU A 244 -3.26 -8.46 -10.74
CA GLU A 244 -4.32 -8.19 -9.78
C GLU A 244 -3.72 -7.91 -8.42
N ASN A 245 -4.13 -6.83 -7.80
CA ASN A 245 -3.81 -6.52 -6.42
C ASN A 245 -5.08 -6.08 -5.71
N GLU A 246 -5.40 -6.73 -4.62
CA GLU A 246 -6.52 -6.39 -3.74
C GLU A 246 -5.96 -6.11 -2.34
N GLN A 247 -6.47 -5.09 -1.69
CA GLN A 247 -6.11 -4.72 -0.33
C GLN A 247 -7.36 -4.30 0.42
N GLU A 248 -7.67 -5.02 1.48
CA GLU A 248 -8.73 -4.67 2.43
C GLU A 248 -8.11 -4.21 3.74
N THR A 249 -8.55 -3.06 4.25
CA THR A 249 -8.07 -2.53 5.53
C THR A 249 -9.27 -2.26 6.43
N THR A 250 -9.19 -2.67 7.68
CA THR A 250 -10.13 -2.32 8.75
C THR A 250 -9.38 -1.71 9.92
N GLU A 251 -9.82 -0.55 10.38
CA GLU A 251 -9.19 0.19 11.45
C GLU A 251 -10.20 0.57 12.53
N PHE A 252 -9.75 0.53 13.77
CA PHE A 252 -10.49 1.06 14.91
C PHE A 252 -9.54 1.70 15.91
N SER A 253 -9.91 2.86 16.45
CA SER A 253 -9.20 3.43 17.58
C SER A 253 -10.16 4.07 18.60
N LEU A 254 -9.75 4.05 19.85
CA LEU A 254 -10.41 4.72 20.97
C LEU A 254 -9.38 5.48 21.76
N LYS A 255 -9.52 6.78 21.78
CA LYS A 255 -8.74 7.67 22.65
C LYS A 255 -9.64 8.14 23.81
N ALA A 256 -9.10 8.07 25.04
CA ALA A 256 -9.72 8.59 26.24
C ALA A 256 -8.77 9.61 26.86
N ASP A 257 -9.23 10.87 26.96
CA ASP A 257 -8.53 11.94 27.66
C ASP A 257 -9.26 12.23 28.97
N LEU A 258 -8.54 12.14 30.09
CA LEU A 258 -9.04 12.31 31.43
C LEU A 258 -8.23 13.38 32.16
N ASP A 259 -8.87 14.50 32.46
CA ASP A 259 -8.30 15.58 33.26
C ASP A 259 -8.37 15.23 34.76
N ARG A 260 -7.28 15.39 35.47
CA ARG A 260 -7.17 15.17 36.92
C ARG A 260 -6.39 16.29 37.58
N GLU A 261 -6.73 16.60 38.79
CA GLU A 261 -5.97 17.57 39.58
C GLU A 261 -4.49 17.16 39.68
N GLY A 262 -3.63 17.93 39.06
CA GLY A 262 -2.17 17.76 39.06
C GLY A 262 -1.61 17.00 37.85
N PHE A 263 -2.42 16.34 37.05
CA PHE A 263 -1.97 15.63 35.84
C PHE A 263 -3.12 15.19 34.91
N ASP A 264 -2.84 15.10 33.66
CA ASP A 264 -3.73 14.54 32.64
C ASP A 264 -3.36 13.08 32.31
N VAL A 265 -4.37 12.29 32.00
CA VAL A 265 -4.22 10.93 31.48
C VAL A 265 -4.76 10.86 30.07
N SER A 266 -3.93 10.43 29.12
CA SER A 266 -4.36 10.08 27.77
C SER A 266 -4.11 8.60 27.52
N ALA A 267 -5.15 7.88 27.10
CA ALA A 267 -5.05 6.47 26.74
C ALA A 267 -5.55 6.28 25.31
N ILE A 268 -4.77 5.56 24.49
CA ILE A 268 -5.12 5.26 23.11
C ILE A 268 -5.06 3.75 22.91
N PHE A 269 -6.18 3.16 22.56
CA PHE A 269 -6.27 1.79 22.05
C PHE A 269 -6.42 1.84 20.54
N SER A 270 -5.72 0.98 19.80
CA SER A 270 -5.92 0.82 18.38
C SER A 270 -5.91 -0.64 17.95
N TYR A 271 -6.64 -0.92 16.91
CA TYR A 271 -6.67 -2.17 16.18
C TYR A 271 -6.68 -1.86 14.68
N SER A 272 -5.86 -2.56 13.93
CA SER A 272 -5.90 -2.57 12.47
C SER A 272 -5.75 -3.98 11.95
N ASP A 273 -6.42 -4.27 10.85
CA ASP A 273 -6.34 -5.51 10.09
C ASP A 273 -6.20 -5.15 8.62
N LEU A 274 -5.18 -5.70 7.97
CA LEU A 274 -4.90 -5.49 6.57
C LEU A 274 -4.70 -6.84 5.90
N GLU A 275 -5.53 -7.13 4.92
CA GLU A 275 -5.46 -8.30 4.06
C GLU A 275 -5.04 -7.86 2.66
N GLU A 276 -4.04 -8.51 2.10
CA GLU A 276 -3.52 -8.21 0.77
C GLU A 276 -3.42 -9.47 -0.06
N TYR A 277 -3.90 -9.37 -1.30
CA TYR A 277 -3.75 -10.35 -2.35
C TYR A 277 -3.00 -9.73 -3.53
N LEU A 278 -2.01 -10.46 -4.05
CA LEU A 278 -1.24 -10.07 -5.21
C LEU A 278 -1.10 -11.25 -6.17
N LEU A 279 -1.52 -11.06 -7.40
CA LEU A 279 -1.23 -11.92 -8.53
C LEU A 279 -0.55 -11.11 -9.62
N SER A 280 0.57 -11.56 -10.13
CA SER A 280 1.30 -10.86 -11.19
C SER A 280 2.09 -11.81 -12.06
N ASP A 281 2.52 -11.33 -13.22
CA ASP A 281 3.51 -12.02 -14.05
C ASP A 281 4.86 -12.05 -13.35
N GLY A 282 5.19 -13.19 -12.76
CA GLY A 282 6.46 -13.42 -12.05
C GLY A 282 7.70 -13.39 -12.95
N THR A 283 7.50 -13.32 -14.26
CA THR A 283 8.58 -13.24 -15.25
C THR A 283 8.84 -11.82 -15.73
N SER A 284 8.10 -10.86 -15.18
CA SER A 284 8.20 -9.45 -15.57
C SER A 284 8.10 -9.24 -17.09
N ALA A 285 7.09 -9.82 -17.70
CA ALA A 285 6.83 -9.81 -19.14
C ALA A 285 7.88 -10.51 -20.02
N THR A 286 8.76 -11.31 -19.41
CA THR A 286 9.84 -11.99 -20.18
C THR A 286 9.30 -13.09 -21.07
N PHE A 287 8.24 -13.79 -20.66
CA PHE A 287 7.79 -15.00 -21.31
C PHE A 287 6.64 -14.82 -22.31
N TYR A 288 6.07 -13.62 -22.43
CA TYR A 288 4.97 -13.40 -23.38
C TYR A 288 5.31 -13.84 -24.80
N GLY A 289 6.55 -13.59 -25.26
CA GLY A 289 7.01 -14.02 -26.57
C GLY A 289 7.35 -15.52 -26.64
N TYR A 290 7.60 -16.15 -25.50
CA TYR A 290 7.90 -17.58 -25.43
C TYR A 290 6.62 -18.43 -25.45
N GLU A 291 5.56 -17.96 -24.85
CA GLU A 291 4.26 -18.65 -24.80
C GLU A 291 3.72 -19.02 -26.19
N VAL A 292 3.93 -18.17 -27.18
CA VAL A 292 3.48 -18.41 -28.56
C VAL A 292 4.41 -19.31 -29.37
N THR A 293 5.53 -19.73 -28.81
CA THR A 293 6.47 -20.63 -29.52
C THR A 293 5.90 -22.04 -29.66
N PRO A 294 6.27 -22.78 -30.74
CA PRO A 294 5.85 -24.16 -30.89
C PRO A 294 6.29 -25.07 -29.73
N ALA A 295 7.41 -24.77 -29.09
CA ALA A 295 7.92 -25.54 -27.95
C ALA A 295 6.93 -25.39 -26.76
N CYS A 296 6.60 -24.17 -26.37
CA CYS A 296 5.67 -23.90 -25.29
C CYS A 296 4.27 -24.49 -25.58
N GLN A 297 3.77 -24.31 -26.77
CA GLN A 297 2.45 -24.87 -27.19
C GLN A 297 2.44 -26.41 -27.14
N SER A 298 3.57 -27.06 -27.48
CA SER A 298 3.72 -28.50 -27.37
C SER A 298 3.74 -28.98 -25.92
N ASP A 299 4.47 -28.26 -25.06
CA ASP A 299 4.57 -28.59 -23.63
C ASP A 299 3.20 -28.40 -22.96
N ARG A 300 2.51 -27.31 -23.27
CA ARG A 300 1.13 -27.02 -22.84
C ARG A 300 0.18 -28.15 -23.22
N ALA A 301 0.21 -28.59 -24.46
CA ALA A 301 -0.61 -29.71 -24.95
C ALA A 301 -0.26 -31.02 -24.22
N THR A 302 1.00 -31.25 -23.96
CA THR A 302 1.47 -32.46 -23.25
C THR A 302 1.00 -32.46 -21.80
N LEU A 303 1.18 -31.37 -21.07
CA LEU A 303 0.76 -31.23 -19.68
C LEU A 303 -0.76 -31.35 -19.50
N ASN A 304 -1.52 -30.72 -20.41
CA ASN A 304 -2.98 -30.78 -20.37
C ASN A 304 -3.55 -32.19 -20.66
N ASN A 305 -2.80 -33.01 -21.37
CA ASN A 305 -3.18 -34.37 -21.69
C ASN A 305 -2.69 -35.44 -20.69
N LEU A 306 -1.93 -35.04 -19.67
CA LEU A 306 -1.51 -35.97 -18.63
C LEU A 306 -2.72 -36.47 -17.81
N PRO A 307 -2.74 -37.76 -17.45
CA PRO A 307 -3.78 -38.27 -16.54
C PRO A 307 -3.71 -37.57 -15.17
N THR A 308 -4.87 -37.35 -14.56
CA THR A 308 -4.96 -36.72 -13.24
C THR A 308 -4.15 -37.48 -12.17
N ALA A 309 -4.09 -38.83 -12.26
CA ALA A 309 -3.28 -39.65 -11.35
C ALA A 309 -1.75 -39.44 -11.49
N MET A 310 -1.33 -38.77 -12.54
CA MET A 310 0.06 -38.38 -12.81
C MET A 310 0.25 -36.86 -12.66
N GLY A 311 -0.66 -36.19 -11.98
CA GLY A 311 -0.63 -34.75 -11.86
C GLY A 311 -1.11 -34.00 -13.10
N GLY A 312 -1.87 -34.65 -13.97
CA GLY A 312 -2.37 -34.03 -15.22
C GLY A 312 -3.14 -32.75 -15.02
N ALA A 313 -3.58 -32.11 -16.09
CA ALA A 313 -4.12 -30.77 -16.13
C ALA A 313 -3.12 -29.73 -15.59
N GLY A 314 -1.83 -29.99 -15.87
CA GLY A 314 -0.80 -29.03 -15.59
C GLY A 314 -0.28 -28.97 -14.18
N ARG A 315 -0.29 -30.06 -13.52
CA ARG A 315 0.34 -30.13 -12.21
C ARG A 315 1.85 -30.00 -12.32
N ASP A 316 2.37 -29.05 -11.60
CA ASP A 316 3.82 -28.75 -11.49
C ASP A 316 4.56 -29.79 -10.69
N ASP A 317 3.86 -30.52 -9.83
CA ASP A 317 4.41 -31.59 -9.01
C ASP A 317 5.06 -32.73 -9.80
N LEU A 318 4.71 -32.90 -11.08
CA LEU A 318 5.39 -33.85 -11.97
C LEU A 318 6.79 -33.42 -12.41
N PHE A 319 6.99 -32.15 -12.49
CA PHE A 319 8.23 -31.59 -13.04
C PHE A 319 9.09 -30.97 -11.96
N GLY A 320 8.56 -30.82 -10.72
CA GLY A 320 9.30 -30.46 -9.50
C GLY A 320 10.27 -29.31 -9.69
N GLY A 321 9.91 -28.31 -10.51
CA GLY A 321 10.94 -27.43 -10.84
C GLY A 321 10.64 -26.19 -11.65
N PHE A 322 11.63 -25.37 -11.62
CA PHE A 322 11.74 -24.15 -12.37
C PHE A 322 11.93 -24.46 -13.86
N PHE A 323 10.92 -24.17 -14.66
CA PHE A 323 11.05 -24.14 -16.11
C PHE A 323 11.55 -22.76 -16.53
N SER A 324 12.67 -22.74 -17.20
CA SER A 324 13.21 -21.57 -17.86
C SER A 324 12.98 -21.69 -19.36
N PRO A 325 12.92 -20.58 -20.13
CA PRO A 325 12.97 -20.63 -21.58
C PRO A 325 14.20 -21.37 -22.12
N PHE A 326 15.18 -21.64 -21.26
CA PHE A 326 16.42 -22.38 -21.55
C PHE A 326 16.36 -23.85 -21.16
N GLY A 327 15.18 -24.37 -20.75
CA GLY A 327 15.00 -25.76 -20.32
C GLY A 327 14.96 -25.95 -18.81
N VAL A 328 14.79 -27.20 -18.41
CA VAL A 328 14.79 -27.59 -16.98
C VAL A 328 16.20 -27.50 -16.43
N PHE A 329 16.41 -26.76 -15.36
CA PHE A 329 17.70 -26.77 -14.66
C PHE A 329 17.81 -28.06 -13.85
N PRO A 330 18.81 -28.93 -14.16
CA PRO A 330 19.03 -30.12 -13.40
C PRO A 330 19.37 -29.80 -11.94
N GLY A 331 18.56 -30.32 -11.01
CA GLY A 331 18.76 -30.13 -9.57
C GLY A 331 17.99 -28.96 -8.94
N ALA A 332 17.24 -28.22 -9.71
CA ALA A 332 16.25 -27.28 -9.15
C ALA A 332 14.96 -28.05 -8.84
N GLY A 333 14.81 -28.45 -7.62
CA GLY A 333 13.63 -29.14 -7.14
C GLY A 333 13.70 -30.67 -7.30
N GLY A 334 13.61 -31.35 -6.22
CA GLY A 334 13.23 -32.75 -6.16
C GLY A 334 11.75 -32.91 -6.48
N ALA A 335 11.26 -34.14 -6.49
CA ALA A 335 9.85 -34.45 -6.63
C ALA A 335 9.02 -34.03 -5.37
N ASP A 336 9.15 -32.79 -4.96
CA ASP A 336 8.35 -32.22 -3.88
C ASP A 336 7.05 -31.69 -4.50
N PRO A 337 5.92 -32.31 -4.20
CA PRO A 337 4.63 -31.90 -4.74
C PRO A 337 4.21 -30.48 -4.30
N ASP A 338 4.83 -29.96 -3.24
CA ASP A 338 4.57 -28.62 -2.73
C ASP A 338 5.60 -27.59 -3.21
N PHE A 339 6.51 -28.00 -4.11
CA PHE A 339 7.49 -27.08 -4.64
C PHE A 339 6.80 -26.06 -5.55
N THR A 340 6.66 -24.87 -5.02
CA THR A 340 6.38 -23.69 -5.80
C THR A 340 7.71 -23.07 -6.19
N GLY A 341 7.98 -22.86 -7.48
CA GLY A 341 9.22 -22.23 -7.90
C GLY A 341 9.47 -20.89 -7.21
N ILE A 342 10.61 -20.27 -7.45
CA ILE A 342 10.96 -18.97 -6.84
C ILE A 342 9.95 -17.85 -7.19
N TYR A 343 9.09 -18.06 -8.17
CA TYR A 343 8.06 -17.13 -8.62
C TYR A 343 6.64 -17.60 -8.26
N GLY A 344 6.48 -18.53 -7.33
CA GLY A 344 5.18 -19.07 -6.92
C GLY A 344 4.76 -20.34 -7.68
N PRO A 345 3.52 -20.79 -7.50
CA PRO A 345 3.01 -21.97 -8.16
C PRO A 345 2.88 -21.72 -9.66
N TYR A 346 3.27 -22.71 -10.46
CA TYR A 346 3.13 -22.64 -11.90
C TYR A 346 1.74 -23.05 -12.36
N THR A 347 1.27 -22.38 -13.40
CA THR A 347 0.10 -22.84 -14.13
C THR A 347 0.37 -24.15 -14.88
N PRO A 348 -0.64 -24.77 -15.51
CA PRO A 348 -0.50 -25.98 -16.30
C PRO A 348 0.60 -25.99 -17.34
N THR A 349 1.25 -24.87 -17.56
CA THR A 349 2.26 -24.75 -18.60
C THR A 349 3.53 -24.13 -18.03
N ALA A 350 4.64 -24.72 -18.37
CA ALA A 350 5.95 -24.18 -18.02
C ALA A 350 6.24 -22.79 -18.62
N CYS A 351 5.31 -22.24 -19.38
CA CYS A 351 5.44 -20.98 -20.10
C CYS A 351 4.76 -19.80 -19.35
N ASP A 352 3.89 -20.12 -18.41
CA ASP A 352 3.12 -19.12 -17.65
C ASP A 352 3.65 -19.09 -16.21
N GLY A 353 4.69 -18.33 -15.97
CA GLY A 353 5.13 -18.07 -14.60
C GLY A 353 4.28 -16.97 -13.98
N TYR A 354 3.75 -17.19 -12.80
CA TYR A 354 3.10 -16.13 -12.04
C TYR A 354 3.66 -16.03 -10.63
N GLN A 355 3.58 -14.85 -10.08
CA GLN A 355 3.86 -14.58 -8.68
C GLN A 355 2.53 -14.41 -7.96
N TYR A 356 2.35 -15.19 -6.91
CA TYR A 356 1.22 -15.13 -6.02
C TYR A 356 1.70 -14.79 -4.62
N GLN A 357 1.02 -13.86 -3.96
CA GLN A 357 1.32 -13.48 -2.59
C GLN A 357 0.03 -13.14 -1.85
N GLU A 358 -0.15 -13.70 -0.68
CA GLU A 358 -1.10 -13.24 0.32
C GLU A 358 -0.34 -12.73 1.54
N ARG A 359 -0.77 -11.59 2.05
CA ARG A 359 -0.19 -10.99 3.24
C ARG A 359 -1.31 -10.46 4.11
N ASN A 360 -1.47 -11.07 5.28
CA ASN A 360 -2.46 -10.68 6.25
C ASN A 360 -1.74 -10.23 7.51
N GLN A 361 -2.03 -9.03 7.99
CA GLN A 361 -1.40 -8.46 9.17
C GLN A 361 -2.45 -7.80 10.05
N SER A 362 -2.55 -8.24 11.29
CA SER A 362 -3.36 -7.57 12.30
C SER A 362 -2.47 -7.03 13.43
N ASP A 363 -2.74 -5.80 13.81
CA ASP A 363 -2.02 -5.10 14.86
C ASP A 363 -2.97 -4.59 15.93
N THR A 364 -2.55 -4.71 17.18
CA THR A 364 -3.27 -4.17 18.33
C THR A 364 -2.30 -3.40 19.20
N SER A 365 -2.63 -2.17 19.56
CA SER A 365 -1.79 -1.41 20.47
C SER A 365 -2.57 -0.74 21.59
N LEU A 366 -1.88 -0.49 22.70
CA LEU A 366 -2.35 0.30 23.81
C LEU A 366 -1.24 1.23 24.28
N GLU A 367 -1.51 2.52 24.25
CA GLU A 367 -0.66 3.54 24.85
C GLU A 367 -1.39 4.18 26.02
N VAL A 368 -0.69 4.39 27.13
CA VAL A 368 -1.17 5.21 28.25
C VAL A 368 -0.09 6.22 28.58
N ARG A 369 -0.48 7.50 28.63
CA ARG A 369 0.38 8.63 28.90
C ARG A 369 -0.18 9.46 30.04
N LEU A 370 0.68 9.86 30.94
CA LEU A 370 0.40 10.79 32.02
C LEU A 370 1.28 12.03 31.82
N THR A 371 0.70 13.20 31.91
CA THR A 371 1.40 14.48 31.73
C THR A 371 1.06 15.39 32.92
N SER A 372 2.07 15.99 33.54
CA SER A 372 1.84 16.98 34.60
C SER A 372 1.10 18.19 34.06
N ASP A 373 0.33 18.87 34.90
CA ASP A 373 -0.28 20.16 34.58
C ASP A 373 0.75 21.15 34.04
N GLU A 374 0.32 22.06 33.17
CA GLU A 374 1.19 23.10 32.60
C GLU A 374 1.81 24.01 33.67
N ASP A 375 1.07 24.28 34.76
CA ASP A 375 1.46 25.15 35.87
C ASP A 375 2.23 24.41 37.01
N ALA A 376 2.52 23.12 36.83
CA ALA A 376 3.24 22.33 37.82
C ALA A 376 4.68 22.84 38.04
N GLU A 377 5.14 22.89 39.28
CA GLU A 377 6.54 23.25 39.59
C GLU A 377 7.55 22.31 38.90
N LEU A 378 7.16 21.06 38.65
CA LEU A 378 7.94 20.07 37.94
C LEU A 378 7.11 19.55 36.76
N SER A 379 7.52 19.88 35.53
CA SER A 379 6.97 19.29 34.33
C SER A 379 7.52 17.88 34.12
N TRP A 380 6.64 16.90 34.01
CA TRP A 380 6.99 15.51 33.75
C TRP A 380 5.99 14.84 32.81
N ILE A 381 6.46 13.85 32.12
CA ILE A 381 5.66 12.94 31.31
C ILE A 381 6.09 11.51 31.62
N ALA A 382 5.12 10.62 31.75
CA ALA A 382 5.34 9.20 31.94
C ALA A 382 4.35 8.42 31.10
N GLY A 383 4.75 7.26 30.58
CA GLY A 383 3.85 6.46 29.78
C GLY A 383 4.32 5.04 29.58
N ALA A 384 3.43 4.24 29.04
CA ALA A 384 3.68 2.87 28.62
C ALA A 384 2.99 2.61 27.28
N TYR A 385 3.66 1.86 26.43
CA TYR A 385 3.15 1.42 25.12
C TYR A 385 3.35 -0.09 25.00
N VAL A 386 2.31 -0.79 24.50
CA VAL A 386 2.32 -2.22 24.19
C VAL A 386 1.67 -2.41 22.81
N ALA A 387 2.31 -3.21 21.94
CA ALA A 387 1.80 -3.60 20.64
C ALA A 387 2.15 -5.06 20.36
#